data_9872c3ea737900e3aacceb6ea499677d
#
_entry.id   9872c3ea737900e3aacceb6ea499677d
#
_cell.length_a   1.000
_cell.length_b   1.000
_cell.length_c   1.000
_cell.angle_alpha   90.00
_cell.angle_beta   90.00
_cell.angle_gamma   90.00
#
_symmetry.space_group_name_H-M   'P 1'
#
loop_
_entity.id
_entity.type
_entity.pdbx_description
1 polymer ?
#
loop_
_entity_poly.entity_id
_entity_poly.type
_entity_poly.pdbx_seq_one_letter_code
_entity_poly.pdbx_strand_id
1 'polypeptide(L)' 'MEVEVAAERVRAEFEEMPGLTLTMPQASRLFGLEQDVCKTIVERLVTAAYLRYTQTGAVTRAAR' A
#
# COMPACT_ATOMS: atom_id res chain seq x y z
N MET A 1 -15.89 4.84 -1.68
CA MET A 1 -15.08 3.84 -2.39
C MET A 1 -15.00 2.58 -1.55
N GLU A 2 -15.17 1.46 -2.20
CA GLU A 2 -15.06 0.17 -1.54
C GLU A 2 -13.62 -0.09 -1.12
N VAL A 3 -13.42 -0.50 0.13
CA VAL A 3 -12.09 -0.76 0.64
C VAL A 3 -11.42 -1.90 -0.13
N GLU A 4 -12.17 -2.94 -0.47
CA GLU A 4 -11.58 -4.07 -1.19
C GLU A 4 -11.18 -3.70 -2.60
N VAL A 5 -11.96 -2.88 -3.28
CA VAL A 5 -11.59 -2.41 -4.61
C VAL A 5 -10.34 -1.54 -4.54
N ALA A 6 -10.28 -0.66 -3.55
CA ALA A 6 -9.10 0.18 -3.37
C ALA A 6 -7.88 -0.65 -3.01
N ALA A 7 -8.05 -1.68 -2.19
CA ALA A 7 -6.93 -2.55 -1.81
C ALA A 7 -6.38 -3.30 -3.03
N GLU A 8 -7.27 -3.77 -3.91
CA GLU A 8 -6.81 -4.44 -5.11
C GLU A 8 -6.03 -3.51 -6.02
N ARG A 9 -6.48 -2.26 -6.13
CA ARG A 9 -5.78 -1.28 -6.93
C ARG A 9 -4.39 -0.98 -6.36
N VAL A 10 -4.30 -0.81 -5.05
CA VAL A 10 -3.01 -0.56 -4.41
C VAL A 10 -2.08 -1.74 -4.61
N ARG A 11 -2.58 -2.95 -4.40
CA ARG A 11 -1.80 -4.15 -4.59
C ARG A 11 -1.29 -4.26 -6.03
N ALA A 12 -2.14 -3.97 -7.01
CA ALA A 12 -1.76 -4.07 -8.41
C ALA A 12 -0.63 -3.12 -8.74
N GLU A 13 -0.66 -1.90 -8.18
CA GLU A 13 0.42 -0.93 -8.45
C GLU A 13 1.75 -1.44 -7.93
N PHE A 14 1.76 -2.00 -6.73
CA PHE A 14 3.01 -2.54 -6.19
C PHE A 14 3.48 -3.78 -6.95
N GLU A 15 2.56 -4.56 -7.49
CA GLU A 15 2.95 -5.72 -8.28
C GLU A 15 3.51 -5.33 -9.64
N GLU A 16 2.99 -4.26 -10.23
CA GLU A 16 3.50 -3.78 -11.51
C GLU A 16 4.86 -3.12 -11.37
N MET A 17 5.15 -2.55 -10.22
CA MET A 17 6.42 -1.88 -9.97
C MET A 17 7.05 -2.47 -8.72
N PRO A 18 7.74 -3.61 -8.84
CA PRO A 18 8.25 -4.31 -7.65
C PRO A 18 9.21 -3.51 -6.80
N GLY A 19 9.88 -2.51 -7.37
CA GLY A 19 10.79 -1.65 -6.61
C GLY A 19 10.11 -0.44 -5.99
N LEU A 20 8.80 -0.32 -6.14
CA LEU A 20 8.09 0.85 -5.63
C LEU A 20 8.11 0.87 -4.10
N THR A 21 8.47 2.02 -3.55
CA THR A 21 8.47 2.25 -2.11
C THR A 21 7.82 3.60 -1.86
N LEU A 22 6.79 3.62 -1.03
CA LEU A 22 6.00 4.83 -0.77
C LEU A 22 5.87 5.07 0.72
N THR A 23 6.04 6.33 1.13
CA THR A 23 5.61 6.73 2.47
C THR A 23 4.09 6.79 2.51
N MET A 24 3.51 6.82 3.71
CA MET A 24 2.06 6.94 3.82
C MET A 24 1.51 8.17 3.13
N PRO A 25 2.10 9.38 3.34
CA PRO A 25 1.60 10.54 2.61
C PRO A 25 1.72 10.40 1.09
N GLN A 26 2.80 9.77 0.62
CA GLN A 26 2.95 9.55 -0.82
C GLN A 26 1.90 8.58 -1.34
N ALA A 27 1.63 7.51 -0.61
CA ALA A 27 0.62 6.54 -1.02
C ALA A 27 -0.76 7.16 -1.03
N SER A 28 -1.08 7.92 0.00
CA SER A 28 -2.38 8.60 0.08
C SER A 28 -2.58 9.51 -1.13
N ARG A 29 -1.55 10.25 -1.50
CA ARG A 29 -1.64 11.18 -2.62
C ARG A 29 -1.73 10.44 -3.96
N LEU A 30 -0.90 9.41 -4.11
CA LEU A 30 -0.87 8.66 -5.38
C LEU A 30 -2.19 7.97 -5.65
N PHE A 31 -2.78 7.37 -4.62
CA PHE A 31 -4.01 6.61 -4.80
C PHE A 31 -5.27 7.44 -4.61
N GLY A 32 -5.13 8.73 -4.23
CA GLY A 32 -6.28 9.59 -4.04
C GLY A 32 -7.15 9.18 -2.87
N LEU A 33 -6.54 8.67 -1.79
CA LEU A 33 -7.24 8.18 -0.62
C LEU A 33 -6.96 9.07 0.57
N GLU A 34 -7.93 9.17 1.49
CA GLU A 34 -7.68 9.81 2.76
C GLU A 34 -6.67 8.99 3.55
N GLN A 35 -5.93 9.67 4.42
CA GLN A 35 -4.82 9.02 5.10
C GLN A 35 -5.26 7.84 5.95
N ASP A 36 -6.40 7.97 6.65
CA ASP A 36 -6.87 6.87 7.48
C ASP A 36 -7.35 5.68 6.63
N VAL A 37 -7.96 5.95 5.49
CA VAL A 37 -8.36 4.89 4.56
C VAL A 37 -7.13 4.21 3.99
N CYS A 38 -6.15 5.00 3.58
CA CYS A 38 -4.91 4.47 3.03
C CYS A 38 -4.20 3.57 4.05
N LYS A 39 -4.15 4.01 5.31
CA LYS A 39 -3.52 3.23 6.36
C LYS A 39 -4.24 1.90 6.56
N THR A 40 -5.57 1.91 6.57
CA THR A 40 -6.35 0.70 6.72
C THR A 40 -6.05 -0.28 5.60
N ILE A 41 -6.01 0.21 4.36
CA ILE A 41 -5.74 -0.62 3.21
C ILE A 41 -4.33 -1.20 3.26
N VAL A 42 -3.35 -0.37 3.59
CA VAL A 42 -1.97 -0.82 3.67
C VAL A 42 -1.82 -1.88 4.76
N GLU A 43 -2.44 -1.66 5.92
CA GLU A 43 -2.34 -2.64 7.00
C GLU A 43 -2.97 -3.96 6.60
N ARG A 44 -4.08 -3.91 5.87
CA ARG A 44 -4.70 -5.13 5.36
C ARG A 44 -3.75 -5.90 4.44
N LEU A 45 -3.07 -5.19 3.55
CA LEU A 45 -2.16 -5.82 2.61
C LEU A 45 -0.89 -6.32 3.29
N VAL A 46 -0.43 -5.63 4.33
CA VAL A 46 0.70 -6.11 5.12
C VAL A 46 0.32 -7.39 5.85
N THR A 47 -0.88 -7.42 6.45
CA THR A 47 -1.36 -8.60 7.15
C THR A 47 -1.48 -9.79 6.19
N ALA A 48 -1.86 -9.52 4.94
CA ALA A 48 -2.00 -10.57 3.93
C ALA A 48 -0.66 -10.93 3.27
N ALA A 49 0.44 -10.32 3.72
CA ALA A 49 1.79 -10.59 3.23
C ALA A 49 2.05 -10.14 1.79
N TYR A 50 1.23 -9.24 1.27
CA TYR A 50 1.53 -8.62 -0.02
C TYR A 50 2.50 -7.46 0.10
N LEU A 51 2.45 -6.73 1.20
CA LEU A 51 3.31 -5.58 1.44
C LEU A 51 4.04 -5.74 2.77
N ARG A 52 5.09 -4.92 2.95
CA ARG A 52 5.79 -4.85 4.22
C ARG A 52 6.21 -3.40 4.47
N TYR A 53 6.42 -3.08 5.74
CA TYR A 53 6.97 -1.78 6.10
C TYR A 53 8.49 -1.83 6.02
N THR A 54 9.10 -0.73 5.57
CA THR A 54 10.55 -0.57 5.62
C THR A 54 10.96 -0.04 6.98
N GLN A 55 12.26 0.05 7.20
CA GLN A 55 12.78 0.58 8.45
C GLN A 55 12.38 2.04 8.66
N THR A 56 12.17 2.77 7.60
CA THR A 56 11.80 4.19 7.68
C THR A 56 10.30 4.39 7.76
N GLY A 57 9.50 3.32 7.80
CA GLY A 57 8.05 3.44 7.87
C GLY A 57 7.37 3.57 6.52
N ALA A 58 8.11 3.44 5.45
CA ALA A 58 7.52 3.40 4.12
C ALA A 58 6.98 2.00 3.85
N VAL A 59 6.30 1.84 2.72
CA VAL A 59 5.68 0.58 2.34
C VAL A 59 6.25 0.13 1.01
N THR A 60 6.55 -1.16 0.91
CA THR A 60 7.03 -1.74 -0.33
C THR A 60 6.46 -3.15 -0.46
N ARG A 61 6.65 -3.73 -1.64
CA ARG A 61 6.17 -5.08 -1.88
C ARG A 61 6.94 -6.06 -1.00
N ALA A 62 6.21 -6.99 -0.39
CA ALA A 62 6.85 -8.00 0.44
C ALA A 62 7.65 -8.96 -0.44
N ALA A 63 8.86 -9.29 0.01
CA ALA A 63 9.69 -10.26 -0.70
C ALA A 63 9.12 -11.66 -0.50
N ARG A 64 9.34 -12.50 -1.50
CA ARG A 64 8.86 -13.87 -1.45
C ARG A 64 10.01 -14.80 -1.15
#